data_9c79e44fb5f19756b127fd039704cbfd
#
_entry.id   9c79e44fb5f19756b127fd039704cbfd
#
_cell.length_a   1.000
_cell.length_b   1.000
_cell.length_c   1.000
_cell.angle_alpha   90.00
_cell.angle_beta   90.00
_cell.angle_gamma   90.00
#
_symmetry.space_group_name_H-M   'P 1'
#
loop_
_entity.id
_entity.type
_entity.pdbx_description
1 polymer ?
#
loop_
_entity_poly.entity_id
_entity_poly.type
_entity_poly.pdbx_seq_one_letter_code
_entity_poly.pdbx_strand_id
1 'polypeptide(L)'
;MTTPQELKAIVSEGLLSFPVTDFDQNGDFNAKSYAARLEWLAPYGATALFAAGGTGEFFSLAPQEYSDVIRTAVQTCAGKVPILAGTGGPTRTAIAYAQEAERQGAKGVLLLPHYLTEASQDGIAAHVEQVCKSINIGVIVYNRAQSRLSADSLARLADRCPNLVGFKDG
;
A
#
# COMPACT_ATOMS: atom_id res chain seq x y z
N MET A 1 -18.07 0.18 -4.50
CA MET A 1 -16.64 0.48 -4.18
C MET A 1 -16.45 0.29 -2.69
N THR A 2 -15.37 -0.32 -2.25
CA THR A 2 -15.06 -0.44 -0.80
C THR A 2 -14.70 0.94 -0.26
N THR A 3 -15.42 1.41 0.74
CA THR A 3 -15.12 2.68 1.42
C THR A 3 -13.92 2.51 2.36
N PRO A 4 -13.24 3.60 2.78
CA PRO A 4 -12.18 3.51 3.79
C PRO A 4 -12.63 2.85 5.09
N GLN A 5 -13.86 3.09 5.54
CA GLN A 5 -14.43 2.50 6.76
C GLN A 5 -14.65 1.00 6.62
N GLU A 6 -15.17 0.54 5.48
CA GLU A 6 -15.27 -0.89 5.17
C GLU A 6 -13.89 -1.55 5.11
N LEU A 7 -12.91 -0.88 4.49
CA LEU A 7 -11.53 -1.37 4.46
C LEU A 7 -10.94 -1.48 5.87
N LYS A 8 -11.18 -0.49 6.73
CA LYS A 8 -10.75 -0.52 8.14
C LYS A 8 -11.27 -1.78 8.85
N ALA A 9 -12.54 -2.12 8.66
CA ALA A 9 -13.13 -3.33 9.23
C ALA A 9 -12.45 -4.61 8.66
N ILE A 10 -12.21 -4.66 7.36
CA ILE A 10 -11.57 -5.81 6.69
C ILE A 10 -10.15 -6.05 7.23
N VAL A 11 -9.34 -5.00 7.40
CA VAL A 11 -7.94 -5.16 7.81
C VAL A 11 -7.72 -5.21 9.33
N SER A 12 -8.79 -5.02 10.12
CA SER A 12 -8.71 -5.08 11.58
C SER A 12 -8.67 -6.50 12.13
N GLU A 13 -9.06 -7.50 11.33
CA GLU A 13 -9.12 -8.89 11.74
C GLU A 13 -8.55 -9.81 10.65
N GLY A 14 -8.00 -10.94 11.08
CA GLY A 14 -7.55 -12.00 10.19
C GLY A 14 -6.12 -11.82 9.66
N LEU A 15 -5.82 -12.54 8.57
CA LEU A 15 -4.48 -12.62 7.99
C LEU A 15 -4.28 -11.55 6.92
N LEU A 16 -3.24 -10.75 7.06
CA LEU A 16 -2.74 -9.86 6.01
C LEU A 16 -1.53 -10.51 5.34
N SER A 17 -1.56 -10.67 4.02
CA SER A 17 -0.50 -11.33 3.27
C SER A 17 0.20 -10.38 2.30
N PHE A 18 1.50 -10.59 2.11
CA PHE A 18 2.39 -9.72 1.34
C PHE A 18 3.07 -10.56 0.24
N PRO A 19 2.43 -10.73 -0.91
CA PRO A 19 3.02 -11.50 -2.01
C PRO A 19 4.32 -10.85 -2.52
N VAL A 20 5.28 -11.70 -2.90
CA VAL A 20 6.46 -11.27 -3.65
C VAL A 20 6.04 -10.92 -5.07
N THR A 21 6.78 -10.04 -5.74
CA THR A 21 6.64 -9.77 -7.17
C THR A 21 7.50 -10.76 -7.95
N ASP A 22 6.94 -11.36 -8.99
CA ASP A 22 7.68 -12.31 -9.82
C ASP A 22 8.35 -11.57 -10.99
N PHE A 23 9.63 -11.85 -11.18
CA PHE A 23 10.44 -11.34 -12.29
C PHE A 23 10.90 -12.50 -13.16
N ASP A 24 11.23 -12.22 -14.41
CA ASP A 24 11.87 -13.17 -15.31
C ASP A 24 13.40 -13.17 -15.11
N GLN A 25 14.09 -13.95 -15.94
CA GLN A 25 15.56 -14.07 -15.89
C GLN A 25 16.31 -12.77 -16.26
N ASN A 26 15.63 -11.81 -16.88
CA ASN A 26 16.19 -10.51 -17.24
C ASN A 26 15.92 -9.45 -16.16
N GLY A 27 15.11 -9.79 -15.14
CA GLY A 27 14.66 -8.88 -14.10
C GLY A 27 13.41 -8.10 -14.47
N ASP A 28 12.74 -8.41 -15.58
CA ASP A 28 11.48 -7.77 -15.97
C ASP A 28 10.29 -8.42 -15.26
N PHE A 29 9.24 -7.62 -14.98
CA PHE A 29 8.02 -8.12 -14.33
C PHE A 29 7.37 -9.27 -15.12
N ASN A 30 7.18 -10.41 -14.45
CA ASN A 30 6.53 -11.59 -15.02
C ASN A 30 5.06 -11.70 -14.59
N ALA A 31 4.17 -11.03 -15.31
CA ALA A 31 2.74 -10.97 -15.01
C ALA A 31 2.07 -12.35 -14.93
N LYS A 32 2.47 -13.30 -15.76
CA LYS A 32 1.91 -14.66 -15.78
C LYS A 32 2.25 -15.43 -14.50
N SER A 33 3.51 -15.39 -14.09
CA SER A 33 3.98 -16.06 -12.88
C SER A 33 3.36 -15.40 -11.63
N TYR A 34 3.28 -14.07 -11.64
CA TYR A 34 2.68 -13.32 -10.55
C TYR A 34 1.18 -13.61 -10.38
N ALA A 35 0.42 -13.67 -11.47
CA ALA A 35 -0.99 -14.06 -11.45
C ALA A 35 -1.17 -15.48 -10.87
N ALA A 36 -0.38 -16.44 -11.33
CA ALA A 36 -0.42 -17.81 -10.81
C ALA A 36 -0.12 -17.87 -9.30
N ARG A 37 0.84 -17.07 -8.81
CA ARG A 37 1.13 -16.92 -7.37
C ARG A 37 -0.06 -16.39 -6.60
N LEU A 38 -0.71 -15.35 -7.10
CA LEU A 38 -1.88 -14.76 -6.46
C LEU A 38 -3.08 -15.73 -6.43
N GLU A 39 -3.30 -16.47 -7.51
CA GLU A 39 -4.30 -17.53 -7.55
C GLU A 39 -4.02 -18.63 -6.52
N TRP A 40 -2.75 -18.99 -6.34
CA TRP A 40 -2.33 -19.94 -5.31
C TRP A 40 -2.52 -19.39 -3.90
N LEU A 41 -2.28 -18.09 -3.68
CA LEU A 41 -2.44 -17.45 -2.36
C LEU A 41 -3.92 -17.23 -1.96
N ALA A 42 -4.79 -16.95 -2.92
CA ALA A 42 -6.17 -16.54 -2.66
C ALA A 42 -6.97 -17.52 -1.76
N PRO A 43 -6.83 -18.87 -1.86
CA PRO A 43 -7.57 -19.80 -1.03
C PRO A 43 -7.13 -19.85 0.44
N TYR A 44 -6.00 -19.26 0.83
CA TYR A 44 -5.49 -19.35 2.21
C TYR A 44 -6.17 -18.39 3.19
N GLY A 45 -7.25 -17.72 2.78
CA GLY A 45 -8.11 -16.95 3.68
C GLY A 45 -7.51 -15.65 4.18
N ALA A 46 -6.55 -15.07 3.44
CA ALA A 46 -6.09 -13.72 3.73
C ALA A 46 -7.25 -12.72 3.56
N THR A 47 -7.41 -11.81 4.51
CA THR A 47 -8.43 -10.75 4.44
C THR A 47 -8.04 -9.65 3.45
N ALA A 48 -6.76 -9.47 3.22
CA ALA A 48 -6.22 -8.57 2.18
C ALA A 48 -4.82 -9.03 1.72
N LEU A 49 -4.50 -8.72 0.45
CA LEU A 49 -3.14 -8.89 -0.11
C LEU A 49 -2.52 -7.52 -0.39
N PHE A 50 -1.25 -7.36 -0.01
CA PHE A 50 -0.50 -6.12 -0.18
C PHE A 50 0.47 -6.24 -1.36
N ALA A 51 0.02 -5.88 -2.56
CA ALA A 51 0.82 -5.89 -3.78
C ALA A 51 1.88 -4.77 -3.76
N ALA A 52 3.04 -5.02 -4.32
CA ALA A 52 4.15 -4.06 -4.37
C ALA A 52 4.44 -3.42 -2.99
N GLY A 53 4.34 -4.20 -1.90
CA GLY A 53 4.79 -3.78 -0.58
C GLY A 53 6.31 -3.96 -0.43
N GLY A 54 6.81 -3.94 0.81
CA GLY A 54 8.24 -4.20 1.06
C GLY A 54 8.68 -5.57 0.56
N THR A 55 7.91 -6.63 0.86
CA THR A 55 8.15 -7.99 0.37
C THR A 55 7.98 -8.10 -1.15
N GLY A 56 7.07 -7.30 -1.72
CA GLY A 56 6.83 -7.20 -3.17
C GLY A 56 7.80 -6.27 -3.88
N GLU A 57 8.90 -5.89 -3.24
CA GLU A 57 10.02 -5.13 -3.82
C GLU A 57 9.63 -3.76 -4.41
N PHE A 58 8.73 -3.03 -3.73
CA PHE A 58 8.28 -1.71 -4.16
C PHE A 58 9.41 -0.80 -4.66
N PHE A 59 10.52 -0.74 -3.91
CA PHE A 59 11.65 0.15 -4.23
C PHE A 59 12.50 -0.30 -5.41
N SER A 60 12.28 -1.52 -5.93
CA SER A 60 12.97 -2.06 -7.11
C SER A 60 12.16 -1.87 -8.40
N LEU A 61 10.87 -1.51 -8.28
CA LEU A 61 9.97 -1.38 -9.42
C LEU A 61 10.12 -0.02 -10.11
N ALA A 62 10.22 -0.05 -11.43
CA ALA A 62 10.02 1.15 -12.25
C ALA A 62 8.53 1.58 -12.22
N PRO A 63 8.20 2.88 -12.44
CA PRO A 63 6.81 3.34 -12.38
C PRO A 63 5.84 2.58 -13.29
N GLN A 64 6.30 2.17 -14.48
CA GLN A 64 5.47 1.40 -15.40
C GLN A 64 5.23 -0.03 -14.91
N GLU A 65 6.25 -0.68 -14.36
CA GLU A 65 6.13 -2.01 -13.78
C GLU A 65 5.19 -2.00 -12.57
N TYR A 66 5.27 -0.96 -11.73
CA TYR A 66 4.36 -0.78 -10.60
C TYR A 66 2.89 -0.81 -11.05
N SER A 67 2.55 -0.04 -12.09
CA SER A 67 1.20 -0.03 -12.65
C SER A 67 0.75 -1.42 -13.09
N ASP A 68 1.63 -2.15 -13.79
CA ASP A 68 1.36 -3.50 -14.28
C ASP A 68 1.19 -4.51 -13.14
N VAL A 69 2.01 -4.42 -12.08
CA VAL A 69 1.90 -5.26 -10.87
C VAL A 69 0.55 -5.04 -10.18
N ILE A 70 0.15 -3.78 -9.95
CA ILE A 70 -1.11 -3.49 -9.28
C ILE A 70 -2.30 -3.93 -10.14
N ARG A 71 -2.29 -3.63 -11.43
CA ARG A 71 -3.34 -4.06 -12.36
C ARG A 71 -3.49 -5.58 -12.36
N THR A 72 -2.39 -6.31 -12.48
CA THR A 72 -2.39 -7.77 -12.47
C THR A 72 -2.98 -8.30 -11.16
N ALA A 73 -2.56 -7.75 -10.03
CA ALA A 73 -3.07 -8.17 -8.72
C ALA A 73 -4.58 -7.94 -8.59
N VAL A 74 -5.06 -6.74 -8.94
CA VAL A 74 -6.49 -6.39 -8.85
C VAL A 74 -7.33 -7.27 -9.76
N GLN A 75 -6.90 -7.51 -11.00
CA GLN A 75 -7.62 -8.35 -11.96
C GLN A 75 -7.68 -9.82 -11.52
N THR A 76 -6.55 -10.37 -11.10
CA THR A 76 -6.44 -11.78 -10.67
C THR A 76 -7.27 -12.07 -9.41
N CYS A 77 -7.28 -11.14 -8.47
CA CYS A 77 -7.96 -11.30 -7.19
C CYS A 77 -9.38 -10.74 -7.18
N ALA A 78 -9.90 -10.28 -8.31
CA ALA A 78 -11.24 -9.69 -8.40
C ALA A 78 -12.33 -10.61 -7.81
N GLY A 79 -13.11 -10.09 -6.85
CA GLY A 79 -14.18 -10.83 -6.17
C GLY A 79 -13.71 -11.90 -5.16
N LYS A 80 -12.40 -12.07 -4.95
CA LYS A 80 -11.83 -13.08 -4.03
C LYS A 80 -11.26 -12.41 -2.77
N VAL A 81 -10.30 -11.51 -2.94
CA VAL A 81 -9.60 -10.84 -1.85
C VAL A 81 -9.23 -9.42 -2.27
N PRO A 82 -9.43 -8.40 -1.41
CA PRO A 82 -9.08 -7.02 -1.72
C PRO A 82 -7.56 -6.84 -1.82
N ILE A 83 -7.14 -6.01 -2.78
CA ILE A 83 -5.75 -5.63 -2.97
C ILE A 83 -5.50 -4.26 -2.36
N LEU A 84 -4.47 -4.16 -1.54
CA LEU A 84 -3.84 -2.92 -1.13
C LEU A 84 -2.48 -2.81 -1.84
N ALA A 85 -2.07 -1.59 -2.16
CA ALA A 85 -0.83 -1.35 -2.89
C ALA A 85 0.22 -0.67 -1.99
N GLY A 86 1.49 -1.02 -2.14
CA GLY A 86 2.58 -0.24 -1.56
C GLY A 86 2.66 1.14 -2.22
N THR A 87 2.96 2.18 -1.47
CA THR A 87 3.34 3.49 -1.98
C THR A 87 4.42 4.10 -1.09
N GLY A 88 5.22 5.02 -1.60
CA GLY A 88 6.30 5.61 -0.80
C GLY A 88 7.24 6.48 -1.61
N GLY A 89 8.36 6.83 -1.00
CA GLY A 89 9.35 7.75 -1.57
C GLY A 89 9.04 9.22 -1.25
N PRO A 90 9.63 10.17 -1.97
CA PRO A 90 9.34 11.60 -1.81
C PRO A 90 7.84 11.87 -1.96
N THR A 91 7.29 12.88 -1.27
CA THR A 91 5.84 13.12 -1.18
C THR A 91 5.14 13.11 -2.53
N ARG A 92 5.70 13.77 -3.55
CA ARG A 92 5.10 13.79 -4.89
C ARG A 92 5.08 12.41 -5.56
N THR A 93 6.13 11.63 -5.35
CA THR A 93 6.22 10.27 -5.87
C THR A 93 5.21 9.35 -5.15
N ALA A 94 5.13 9.44 -3.81
CA ALA A 94 4.15 8.69 -3.02
C ALA A 94 2.72 9.00 -3.45
N ILE A 95 2.40 10.29 -3.71
CA ILE A 95 1.11 10.72 -4.25
C ILE A 95 0.85 10.09 -5.62
N ALA A 96 1.82 10.16 -6.53
CA ALA A 96 1.65 9.60 -7.88
C ALA A 96 1.38 8.09 -7.86
N TYR A 97 2.11 7.33 -7.05
CA TYR A 97 1.88 5.90 -6.87
C TYR A 97 0.54 5.60 -6.19
N ALA A 98 0.14 6.39 -5.19
CA ALA A 98 -1.15 6.22 -4.52
C ALA A 98 -2.34 6.45 -5.49
N GLN A 99 -2.26 7.49 -6.30
CA GLN A 99 -3.24 7.79 -7.35
C GLN A 99 -3.26 6.71 -8.43
N GLU A 100 -2.09 6.18 -8.82
CA GLU A 100 -2.01 5.06 -9.75
C GLU A 100 -2.69 3.81 -9.18
N ALA A 101 -2.41 3.47 -7.91
CA ALA A 101 -3.05 2.35 -7.23
C ALA A 101 -4.58 2.49 -7.21
N GLU A 102 -5.09 3.68 -6.89
CA GLU A 102 -6.53 3.97 -6.92
C GLU A 102 -7.11 3.79 -8.33
N ARG A 103 -6.45 4.30 -9.37
CA ARG A 103 -6.87 4.11 -10.77
C ARG A 103 -6.93 2.64 -11.19
N GLN A 104 -5.98 1.84 -10.74
CA GLN A 104 -5.95 0.39 -11.01
C GLN A 104 -6.97 -0.41 -10.20
N GLY A 105 -7.67 0.22 -9.24
CA GLY A 105 -8.75 -0.39 -8.47
C GLY A 105 -8.34 -1.01 -7.14
N ALA A 106 -7.14 -0.71 -6.63
CA ALA A 106 -6.74 -1.05 -5.26
C ALA A 106 -7.74 -0.46 -4.26
N LYS A 107 -7.91 -1.13 -3.11
CA LYS A 107 -8.86 -0.71 -2.06
C LYS A 107 -8.24 0.17 -0.99
N GLY A 108 -6.91 0.24 -0.99
CA GLY A 108 -6.13 1.07 -0.10
C GLY A 108 -4.66 1.03 -0.46
N VAL A 109 -3.88 1.83 0.26
CA VAL A 109 -2.42 1.85 0.13
C VAL A 109 -1.73 1.64 1.49
N LEU A 110 -0.57 0.97 1.46
CA LEU A 110 0.39 0.95 2.54
C LEU A 110 1.46 2.00 2.26
N LEU A 111 1.46 3.08 3.02
CA LEU A 111 2.46 4.13 2.90
C LEU A 111 3.74 3.69 3.61
N LEU A 112 4.72 3.30 2.80
CA LEU A 112 6.03 2.83 3.23
C LEU A 112 6.85 3.98 3.83
N PRO A 113 7.78 3.69 4.75
CA PRO A 113 8.61 4.71 5.37
C PRO A 113 9.36 5.53 4.35
N HIS A 114 9.44 6.83 4.59
CA HIS A 114 10.33 7.72 3.86
C HIS A 114 11.75 7.48 4.37
N TYR A 115 12.54 6.69 3.66
CA TYR A 115 13.90 6.35 4.08
C TYR A 115 14.91 7.42 3.66
N LEU A 116 16.08 7.46 4.28
CA LEU A 116 17.21 8.39 4.06
C LEU A 116 16.97 9.82 4.53
N THR A 117 15.83 10.15 5.12
CA THR A 117 15.58 11.52 5.54
C THR A 117 15.15 11.56 6.99
N GLU A 118 15.92 12.21 7.82
CA GLU A 118 15.47 12.60 9.15
C GLU A 118 14.44 13.70 8.99
N ALA A 119 13.31 13.53 9.64
CA ALA A 119 12.22 14.49 9.58
C ALA A 119 11.63 14.75 10.96
N SER A 120 11.17 15.98 11.18
CA SER A 120 10.39 16.32 12.37
C SER A 120 9.02 15.61 12.34
N GLN A 121 8.38 15.50 13.50
CA GLN A 121 7.02 14.96 13.60
C GLN A 121 6.03 15.70 12.70
N ASP A 122 6.16 17.02 12.60
CA ASP A 122 5.30 17.83 11.73
C ASP A 122 5.59 17.57 10.25
N GLY A 123 6.86 17.33 9.88
CA GLY A 123 7.25 16.97 8.53
C GLY A 123 6.70 15.61 8.10
N ILE A 124 6.80 14.58 8.96
CA ILE A 124 6.23 13.26 8.70
C ILE A 124 4.70 13.36 8.62
N ALA A 125 4.07 14.07 9.55
CA ALA A 125 2.62 14.26 9.55
C ALA A 125 2.13 14.97 8.28
N ALA A 126 2.83 16.03 7.84
CA ALA A 126 2.50 16.74 6.60
C ALA A 126 2.62 15.82 5.37
N HIS A 127 3.66 14.96 5.31
CA HIS A 127 3.82 13.98 4.24
C HIS A 127 2.63 13.00 4.19
N VAL A 128 2.26 12.42 5.32
CA VAL A 128 1.11 11.50 5.43
C VAL A 128 -0.19 12.19 5.03
N GLU A 129 -0.43 13.41 5.55
CA GLU A 129 -1.63 14.19 5.25
C GLU A 129 -1.77 14.49 3.75
N GLN A 130 -0.67 14.83 3.07
CA GLN A 130 -0.68 15.09 1.62
C GLN A 130 -1.04 13.82 0.82
N VAL A 131 -0.52 12.66 1.20
CA VAL A 131 -0.90 11.40 0.56
C VAL A 131 -2.37 11.09 0.82
N CYS A 132 -2.84 11.20 2.06
CA CYS A 132 -4.25 10.97 2.40
C CYS A 132 -5.20 11.87 1.59
N LYS A 133 -4.87 13.15 1.43
CA LYS A 133 -5.69 14.12 0.66
C LYS A 133 -5.68 13.88 -0.85
N SER A 134 -4.73 13.11 -1.36
CA SER A 134 -4.58 12.90 -2.81
C SER A 134 -5.43 11.77 -3.38
N ILE A 135 -6.04 10.93 -2.53
CA ILE A 135 -6.82 9.74 -2.89
C ILE A 135 -8.04 9.59 -2.00
N ASN A 136 -9.02 8.80 -2.45
CA ASN A 136 -10.25 8.51 -1.70
C ASN A 136 -10.26 7.11 -1.07
N ILE A 137 -9.29 6.25 -1.41
CA ILE A 137 -9.13 4.92 -0.84
C ILE A 137 -8.40 4.97 0.50
N GLY A 138 -8.45 3.87 1.28
CA GLY A 138 -7.86 3.83 2.61
C GLY A 138 -6.33 3.91 2.59
N VAL A 139 -5.78 4.58 3.60
CA VAL A 139 -4.33 4.69 3.82
C VAL A 139 -3.95 3.98 5.12
N ILE A 140 -2.95 3.10 5.04
CA ILE A 140 -2.29 2.50 6.20
C ILE A 140 -0.88 3.05 6.27
N VAL A 141 -0.51 3.70 7.37
CA VAL A 141 0.87 4.18 7.58
C VAL A 141 1.74 3.06 8.12
N TYR A 142 2.89 2.83 7.50
CA TYR A 142 3.90 1.93 8.03
C TYR A 142 4.91 2.71 8.87
N ASN A 143 4.75 2.61 10.18
CA ASN A 143 5.57 3.26 11.19
C ASN A 143 6.87 2.49 11.40
N ARG A 144 7.95 2.93 10.78
CA ARG A 144 9.23 2.23 10.84
C ARG A 144 10.42 3.15 10.61
N ALA A 145 11.56 2.81 11.17
CA ALA A 145 12.84 3.51 10.99
C ALA A 145 12.74 5.00 11.31
N GLN A 146 13.17 5.88 10.42
CA GLN A 146 13.12 7.34 10.60
C GLN A 146 11.72 7.95 10.43
N SER A 147 10.75 7.19 9.90
CA SER A 147 9.36 7.66 9.69
C SER A 147 8.43 7.26 10.83
N ARG A 148 8.89 7.40 12.07
CA ARG A 148 8.08 7.10 13.25
C ARG A 148 7.28 8.29 13.70
N LEU A 149 5.96 8.12 13.71
CA LEU A 149 5.00 9.06 14.28
C LEU A 149 4.86 8.84 15.78
N SER A 150 4.82 9.92 16.54
CA SER A 150 4.36 9.89 17.95
C SER A 150 2.85 9.65 18.01
N ALA A 151 2.38 9.19 19.17
CA ALA A 151 0.95 9.01 19.41
C ALA A 151 0.14 10.31 19.18
N ASP A 152 0.67 11.45 19.63
CA ASP A 152 0.03 12.75 19.43
C ASP A 152 -0.05 13.16 17.96
N SER A 153 1.01 12.89 17.18
CA SER A 153 1.02 13.16 15.74
C SER A 153 0.03 12.27 15.00
N LEU A 154 -0.05 11.00 15.39
CA LEU A 154 -1.01 10.05 14.82
C LEU A 154 -2.45 10.44 15.16
N ALA A 155 -2.74 10.87 16.40
CA ALA A 155 -4.07 11.34 16.79
C ALA A 155 -4.51 12.53 15.95
N ARG A 156 -3.64 13.54 15.81
CA ARG A 156 -3.93 14.71 14.93
C ARG A 156 -4.17 14.33 13.48
N LEU A 157 -3.45 13.32 12.95
CA LEU A 157 -3.65 12.83 11.59
C LEU A 157 -4.99 12.10 11.45
N ALA A 158 -5.38 11.28 12.43
CA ALA A 158 -6.65 10.57 12.42
C ALA A 158 -7.85 11.56 12.37
N ASP A 159 -7.76 12.71 13.05
CA ASP A 159 -8.78 13.75 12.99
C ASP A 159 -8.86 14.45 11.63
N ARG A 160 -7.74 14.58 10.92
CA ARG A 160 -7.65 15.34 9.66
C ARG A 160 -7.80 14.48 8.41
N CYS A 161 -7.57 13.19 8.52
CA CYS A 161 -7.50 12.24 7.42
C CYS A 161 -8.52 11.12 7.63
N PRO A 162 -9.79 11.31 7.23
CA PRO A 162 -10.84 10.31 7.44
C PRO A 162 -10.59 8.98 6.71
N ASN A 163 -9.71 8.98 5.72
CA ASN A 163 -9.25 7.79 5.02
C ASN A 163 -7.95 7.18 5.58
N LEU A 164 -7.42 7.70 6.68
CA LEU A 164 -6.35 7.03 7.43
C LEU A 164 -6.99 5.89 8.25
N VAL A 165 -6.89 4.67 7.74
CA VAL A 165 -7.63 3.50 8.26
C VAL A 165 -6.79 2.56 9.10
N GLY A 166 -5.47 2.71 9.09
CA GLY A 166 -4.59 1.81 9.81
C GLY A 166 -3.21 2.38 10.08
N PHE A 167 -2.59 1.75 11.07
CA PHE A 167 -1.22 2.04 11.49
C PHE A 167 -0.50 0.72 11.71
N LYS A 168 0.52 0.46 10.91
CA LYS A 168 1.36 -0.73 11.02
C LYS A 168 2.64 -0.33 11.74
N ASP A 169 2.81 -0.81 12.96
CA ASP A 169 4.05 -0.65 13.72
C ASP A 169 5.04 -1.77 13.38
N GLY A 170 6.33 -1.42 13.19
CA GLY A 170 7.34 -2.37 12.75
C GLY A 170 8.77 -2.03 13.14
#